data_2c7141597450795db6aaddbb455d445c
#
_entry.id   2c7141597450795db6aaddbb455d445c
#
_cell.length_a   1.000
_cell.length_b   1.000
_cell.length_c   1.000
_cell.angle_alpha   90.00
_cell.angle_beta   90.00
_cell.angle_gamma   90.00
#
_symmetry.space_group_name_H-M   'P 1'
#
loop_
_entity.id
_entity.type
_entity.pdbx_description
1 polymer ?
#
loop_
_entity_poly.entity_id
_entity_poly.type
_entity_poly.pdbx_seq_one_letter_code
_entity_poly.pdbx_strand_id
1 'polypeptide(L)'
;MIKEAIAKLIKKENLTTEMMEQVMEEIMIGEATDAQKASFLTAMTMKGETIDEITSAAKVMRSHCEKFLNDMDVLEIVGTGGDGANTINISTIASIIVSSTGIPVAKHGNRAASSKCGTADCLEALGVNINLSPAESAILLKEHNMCFLFAQKYHPAMRFVGSVRREIGIRTIFNVLGPLANPAGASMQLLGVYSEALVEPLARVLYNLGVKRAMVVYGQDGMDEISLSAPTTVCEVRNGNFKSYVITPEQFGFKRCKKEDLIGGNPQENAKFALDILNGAKGPKTDAVLVNAGAAIYTAREDITIEDGIKIAREALESGLAAKQLDDFAKSTKQ
;
A
#
# COMPACT_ATOMS: atom_id res chain seq x y z
N MET A 1 12.61 27.92 -5.35
CA MET A 1 12.12 27.46 -4.03
C MET A 1 13.01 26.37 -3.42
N ILE A 2 13.39 25.31 -4.17
CA ILE A 2 14.15 24.17 -3.63
C ILE A 2 15.47 24.54 -2.92
N LYS A 3 16.21 25.54 -3.40
CA LYS A 3 17.46 26.00 -2.73
C LYS A 3 17.20 26.59 -1.33
N GLU A 4 16.12 27.33 -1.17
CA GLU A 4 15.71 27.90 0.13
C GLU A 4 15.23 26.81 1.08
N ALA A 5 14.49 25.84 0.56
CA ALA A 5 14.06 24.68 1.33
C ALA A 5 15.27 23.87 1.85
N ILE A 6 16.26 23.60 1.00
CA ILE A 6 17.50 22.93 1.42
C ILE A 6 18.20 23.71 2.55
N ALA A 7 18.30 25.05 2.42
CA ALA A 7 18.94 25.89 3.44
C ALA A 7 18.20 25.83 4.79
N LYS A 8 16.88 25.70 4.81
CA LYS A 8 16.09 25.47 6.04
C LYS A 8 16.31 24.07 6.61
N LEU A 9 16.21 23.03 5.76
CA LEU A 9 16.35 21.64 6.18
C LEU A 9 17.71 21.34 6.82
N ILE A 10 18.80 21.94 6.31
CA ILE A 10 20.15 21.84 6.90
C ILE A 10 20.17 22.38 8.34
N LYS A 11 19.37 23.40 8.64
CA LYS A 11 19.21 23.96 9.99
C LYS A 11 18.20 23.18 10.84
N LYS A 12 17.65 22.06 10.32
CA LYS A 12 16.58 21.27 10.94
C LYS A 12 15.26 22.03 11.13
N GLU A 13 15.03 23.06 10.31
CA GLU A 13 13.77 23.80 10.28
C GLU A 13 12.74 23.06 9.43
N ASN A 14 11.48 23.05 9.87
CA ASN A 14 10.38 22.51 9.10
C ASN A 14 10.03 23.43 7.94
N LEU A 15 9.56 22.83 6.84
CA LEU A 15 9.03 23.59 5.71
C LEU A 15 7.55 23.92 5.96
N THR A 16 7.11 25.08 5.44
CA THR A 16 5.66 25.35 5.38
C THR A 16 5.01 24.50 4.30
N THR A 17 3.69 24.34 4.39
CA THR A 17 2.87 23.63 3.39
C THR A 17 3.17 24.17 1.98
N GLU A 18 3.11 25.49 1.80
CA GLU A 18 3.31 26.16 0.51
C GLU A 18 4.72 25.91 -0.04
N MET A 19 5.74 25.97 0.82
CA MET A 19 7.12 25.72 0.41
C MET A 19 7.31 24.26 -0.02
N MET A 20 6.74 23.33 0.75
CA MET A 20 6.82 21.90 0.42
C MET A 20 6.09 21.58 -0.90
N GLU A 21 4.89 22.13 -1.11
CA GLU A 21 4.14 21.98 -2.35
C GLU A 21 4.92 22.53 -3.55
N GLN A 22 5.51 23.71 -3.44
CA GLN A 22 6.30 24.31 -4.53
C GLN A 22 7.56 23.51 -4.84
N VAL A 23 8.28 23.00 -3.84
CA VAL A 23 9.45 22.15 -4.06
C VAL A 23 9.05 20.84 -4.74
N MET A 24 7.97 20.22 -4.30
CA MET A 24 7.47 19.01 -4.94
C MET A 24 7.02 19.27 -6.37
N GLU A 25 6.42 20.43 -6.65
CA GLU A 25 6.06 20.84 -8.02
C GLU A 25 7.32 20.94 -8.89
N GLU A 26 8.37 21.69 -8.46
CA GLU A 26 9.65 21.79 -9.19
C GLU A 26 10.25 20.39 -9.50
N ILE A 27 10.10 19.45 -8.58
CA ILE A 27 10.57 18.06 -8.77
C ILE A 27 9.72 17.32 -9.78
N MET A 28 8.38 17.40 -9.65
CA MET A 28 7.43 16.63 -10.48
C MET A 28 7.35 17.12 -11.93
N ILE A 29 7.64 18.39 -12.22
CA ILE A 29 7.73 18.91 -13.58
C ILE A 29 9.15 18.82 -14.17
N GLY A 30 10.14 18.40 -13.39
CA GLY A 30 11.53 18.20 -13.84
C GLY A 30 12.39 19.48 -13.88
N GLU A 31 11.99 20.56 -13.23
CA GLU A 31 12.78 21.81 -13.16
C GLU A 31 13.96 21.70 -12.20
N ALA A 32 13.83 20.91 -11.14
CA ALA A 32 14.89 20.69 -10.18
C ALA A 32 16.02 19.84 -10.78
N THR A 33 17.29 20.28 -10.62
CA THR A 33 18.45 19.48 -11.04
C THR A 33 18.64 18.26 -10.15
N ASP A 34 19.37 17.24 -10.63
CA ASP A 34 19.62 16.02 -9.84
C ASP A 34 20.38 16.32 -8.55
N ALA A 35 21.34 17.27 -8.58
CA ALA A 35 22.04 17.74 -7.39
C ALA A 35 21.09 18.39 -6.36
N GLN A 36 20.13 19.17 -6.82
CA GLN A 36 19.11 19.80 -5.96
C GLN A 36 18.18 18.75 -5.35
N LYS A 37 17.69 17.80 -6.16
CA LYS A 37 16.86 16.69 -5.70
C LYS A 37 17.58 15.83 -4.66
N ALA A 38 18.82 15.42 -4.93
CA ALA A 38 19.63 14.64 -4.01
C ALA A 38 19.87 15.37 -2.68
N SER A 39 20.25 16.66 -2.73
CA SER A 39 20.44 17.48 -1.55
C SER A 39 19.16 17.66 -0.73
N PHE A 40 18.03 17.94 -1.39
CA PHE A 40 16.74 18.09 -0.74
C PHE A 40 16.29 16.80 -0.05
N LEU A 41 16.32 15.68 -0.76
CA LEU A 41 15.89 14.38 -0.22
C LEU A 41 16.77 13.94 0.97
N THR A 42 18.08 14.13 0.86
CA THR A 42 19.01 13.80 1.95
C THR A 42 18.78 14.70 3.16
N ALA A 43 18.68 16.02 2.97
CA ALA A 43 18.46 16.96 4.07
C ALA A 43 17.10 16.73 4.75
N MET A 44 16.04 16.43 3.99
CA MET A 44 14.70 16.08 4.50
C MET A 44 14.78 14.83 5.37
N THR A 45 15.40 13.77 4.88
CA THR A 45 15.59 12.52 5.64
C THR A 45 16.40 12.73 6.92
N MET A 46 17.45 13.54 6.89
CA MET A 46 18.26 13.87 8.08
C MET A 46 17.51 14.70 9.12
N LYS A 47 16.58 15.54 8.68
CA LYS A 47 15.71 16.32 9.59
C LYS A 47 14.60 15.43 10.17
N GLY A 48 14.06 14.53 9.39
CA GLY A 48 12.83 13.79 9.63
C GLY A 48 11.61 14.58 9.13
N GLU A 49 10.74 13.91 8.38
CA GLU A 49 9.54 14.47 7.76
C GLU A 49 8.45 14.75 8.81
N THR A 50 7.78 15.89 8.70
CA THR A 50 6.56 16.17 9.48
C THR A 50 5.31 15.67 8.76
N ILE A 51 4.19 15.54 9.52
CA ILE A 51 2.87 15.17 8.97
C ILE A 51 2.46 16.14 7.85
N ASP A 52 2.67 17.44 8.04
CA ASP A 52 2.30 18.47 7.06
C ASP A 52 3.16 18.38 5.79
N GLU A 53 4.47 18.14 5.94
CA GLU A 53 5.37 17.96 4.80
C GLU A 53 5.01 16.71 3.99
N ILE A 54 4.73 15.58 4.65
CA ILE A 54 4.29 14.35 3.97
C ILE A 54 2.94 14.57 3.28
N THR A 55 1.99 15.23 3.96
CA THR A 55 0.67 15.52 3.41
C THR A 55 0.76 16.38 2.15
N SER A 56 1.56 17.45 2.20
CA SER A 56 1.78 18.36 1.07
C SER A 56 2.44 17.67 -0.11
N ALA A 57 3.49 16.87 0.16
CA ALA A 57 4.15 16.08 -0.88
C ALA A 57 3.20 15.07 -1.55
N ALA A 58 2.36 14.38 -0.77
CA ALA A 58 1.38 13.43 -1.29
C ALA A 58 0.30 14.10 -2.14
N LYS A 59 -0.17 15.30 -1.75
CA LYS A 59 -1.12 16.10 -2.54
C LYS A 59 -0.57 16.45 -3.92
N VAL A 60 0.67 16.96 -3.97
CA VAL A 60 1.31 17.29 -5.25
C VAL A 60 1.55 16.02 -6.08
N MET A 61 1.99 14.93 -5.48
CA MET A 61 2.15 13.67 -6.21
C MET A 61 0.82 13.16 -6.80
N ARG A 62 -0.30 13.29 -6.07
CA ARG A 62 -1.64 12.96 -6.57
C ARG A 62 -2.10 13.87 -7.70
N SER A 63 -1.77 15.17 -7.69
CA SER A 63 -2.15 16.10 -8.76
C SER A 63 -1.44 15.80 -10.08
N HIS A 64 -0.27 15.17 -10.04
CA HIS A 64 0.52 14.75 -11.20
C HIS A 64 0.29 13.30 -11.66
N CYS A 65 -0.66 12.59 -11.06
CA CYS A 65 -0.99 11.24 -11.52
C CYS A 65 -1.94 11.26 -12.71
N GLU A 66 -1.94 10.18 -13.49
CA GLU A 66 -2.96 9.95 -14.52
C GLU A 66 -4.34 9.89 -13.85
N LYS A 67 -5.30 10.60 -14.45
CA LYS A 67 -6.65 10.71 -13.89
C LYS A 67 -7.38 9.37 -13.92
N PHE A 68 -7.76 8.87 -12.78
CA PHE A 68 -8.64 7.72 -12.62
C PHE A 68 -10.00 8.21 -12.14
N LEU A 69 -11.01 8.13 -13.02
CA LEU A 69 -12.35 8.59 -12.70
C LEU A 69 -13.20 7.44 -12.17
N ASN A 70 -13.60 7.52 -10.92
CA ASN A 70 -14.57 6.62 -10.31
C ASN A 70 -15.41 7.39 -9.30
N ASP A 71 -16.62 6.89 -9.05
CA ASP A 71 -17.59 7.43 -8.09
C ASP A 71 -17.82 6.49 -6.88
N MET A 72 -17.01 5.44 -6.78
CA MET A 72 -17.11 4.42 -5.73
C MET A 72 -16.21 4.76 -4.54
N ASP A 73 -16.71 4.48 -3.34
CA ASP A 73 -15.84 4.38 -2.16
C ASP A 73 -14.98 3.11 -2.30
N VAL A 74 -13.69 3.26 -2.48
CA VAL A 74 -12.78 2.15 -2.71
C VAL A 74 -11.82 1.94 -1.55
N LEU A 75 -11.46 0.67 -1.34
CA LEU A 75 -10.45 0.26 -0.38
C LEU A 75 -9.10 0.07 -1.08
N GLU A 76 -8.04 0.49 -0.42
CA GLU A 76 -6.68 0.10 -0.76
C GLU A 76 -6.07 -0.78 0.34
N ILE A 77 -5.35 -1.83 -0.07
CA ILE A 77 -4.56 -2.70 0.81
C ILE A 77 -3.13 -2.67 0.31
N VAL A 78 -2.23 -2.03 1.07
CA VAL A 78 -0.87 -1.75 0.59
C VAL A 78 0.11 -1.65 1.75
N GLY A 79 1.37 -2.00 1.50
CA GLY A 79 2.49 -1.69 2.39
C GLY A 79 3.42 -0.65 1.77
N THR A 80 4.23 -0.01 2.60
CA THR A 80 5.30 0.89 2.16
C THR A 80 6.38 0.16 1.38
N GLY A 81 6.50 -1.14 1.61
CA GLY A 81 7.63 -1.92 1.15
C GLY A 81 8.92 -1.60 1.93
N GLY A 82 10.00 -2.27 1.55
CA GLY A 82 11.31 -2.00 2.14
C GLY A 82 11.49 -2.52 3.58
N ASP A 83 10.62 -3.38 4.05
CA ASP A 83 10.67 -4.03 5.36
C ASP A 83 11.75 -5.12 5.45
N GLY A 84 12.24 -5.60 4.30
CA GLY A 84 13.24 -6.66 4.22
C GLY A 84 12.72 -8.06 4.59
N ALA A 85 11.43 -8.22 4.80
CA ALA A 85 10.85 -9.49 5.23
C ALA A 85 10.81 -10.55 4.12
N ASN A 86 10.79 -10.12 2.86
CA ASN A 86 10.71 -11.00 1.69
C ASN A 86 9.56 -12.02 1.75
N THR A 87 8.43 -11.62 2.29
CA THR A 87 7.24 -12.47 2.41
C THR A 87 6.58 -12.72 1.05
N ILE A 88 5.62 -13.66 1.03
CA ILE A 88 4.66 -13.74 -0.09
C ILE A 88 3.92 -12.40 -0.23
N ASN A 89 3.27 -12.18 -1.38
CA ASN A 89 2.52 -10.95 -1.62
C ASN A 89 1.17 -10.94 -0.84
N ILE A 90 1.25 -10.83 0.50
CA ILE A 90 0.10 -10.93 1.43
C ILE A 90 -1.00 -9.96 1.02
N SER A 91 -0.69 -8.66 0.90
CA SER A 91 -1.67 -7.62 0.55
C SER A 91 -2.29 -7.83 -0.84
N THR A 92 -1.57 -8.43 -1.79
CA THR A 92 -2.11 -8.75 -3.13
C THR A 92 -3.16 -9.86 -3.05
N ILE A 93 -2.85 -10.94 -2.34
CA ILE A 93 -3.77 -12.07 -2.17
C ILE A 93 -4.97 -11.63 -1.34
N ALA A 94 -4.75 -10.86 -0.27
CA ALA A 94 -5.82 -10.27 0.53
C ALA A 94 -6.76 -9.40 -0.31
N SER A 95 -6.23 -8.59 -1.25
CA SER A 95 -7.04 -7.76 -2.16
C SER A 95 -7.99 -8.60 -3.03
N ILE A 96 -7.54 -9.75 -3.53
CA ILE A 96 -8.37 -10.68 -4.31
C ILE A 96 -9.49 -11.26 -3.43
N ILE A 97 -9.17 -11.69 -2.21
CA ILE A 97 -10.17 -12.22 -1.27
C ILE A 97 -11.20 -11.13 -0.92
N VAL A 98 -10.74 -9.95 -0.58
CA VAL A 98 -11.62 -8.83 -0.18
C VAL A 98 -12.54 -8.42 -1.32
N SER A 99 -12.03 -8.28 -2.55
CA SER A 99 -12.86 -7.92 -3.71
C SER A 99 -13.92 -8.98 -4.02
N SER A 100 -13.64 -10.26 -3.77
CA SER A 100 -14.62 -11.34 -3.95
C SER A 100 -15.83 -11.24 -2.99
N THR A 101 -15.70 -10.48 -1.90
CA THR A 101 -16.79 -10.22 -0.94
C THR A 101 -17.67 -9.02 -1.32
N GLY A 102 -17.48 -8.45 -2.51
CA GLY A 102 -18.22 -7.29 -3.03
C GLY A 102 -17.69 -5.94 -2.56
N ILE A 103 -16.54 -5.88 -1.89
CA ILE A 103 -15.88 -4.62 -1.51
C ILE A 103 -15.03 -4.15 -2.69
N PRO A 104 -15.23 -2.90 -3.21
CA PRO A 104 -14.42 -2.38 -4.28
C PRO A 104 -12.97 -2.12 -3.82
N VAL A 105 -12.01 -2.76 -4.48
CA VAL A 105 -10.57 -2.65 -4.19
C VAL A 105 -9.83 -2.02 -5.37
N ALA A 106 -9.25 -0.84 -5.16
CA ALA A 106 -8.36 -0.20 -6.13
C ALA A 106 -6.91 -0.35 -5.65
N LYS A 107 -6.27 -1.46 -6.05
CA LYS A 107 -4.91 -1.74 -5.60
C LYS A 107 -3.88 -0.98 -6.41
N HIS A 108 -3.17 -0.06 -5.74
CA HIS A 108 -2.00 0.60 -6.31
C HIS A 108 -0.74 -0.21 -5.99
N GLY A 109 0.15 -0.37 -6.95
CA GLY A 109 1.36 -1.16 -6.74
C GLY A 109 2.40 -1.03 -7.82
N ASN A 110 3.59 -1.57 -7.55
CA ASN A 110 4.74 -1.50 -8.44
C ASN A 110 5.44 -2.86 -8.56
N ARG A 111 6.45 -2.91 -9.43
CA ARG A 111 7.44 -4.01 -9.45
C ARG A 111 8.30 -3.99 -8.20
N ALA A 112 8.96 -5.09 -7.94
CA ALA A 112 9.92 -5.20 -6.83
C ALA A 112 10.99 -4.10 -6.92
N ALA A 113 11.26 -3.44 -5.79
CA ALA A 113 12.39 -2.52 -5.64
C ALA A 113 13.56 -3.16 -4.90
N SER A 114 13.28 -3.87 -3.81
CA SER A 114 14.28 -4.54 -2.96
C SER A 114 13.92 -6.01 -2.66
N SER A 115 12.67 -6.41 -2.83
CA SER A 115 12.20 -7.80 -2.68
C SER A 115 12.41 -8.60 -3.98
N LYS A 116 12.16 -9.91 -3.91
CA LYS A 116 12.25 -10.81 -5.08
C LYS A 116 11.03 -10.72 -6.00
N CYS A 117 9.90 -10.23 -5.52
CA CYS A 117 8.63 -10.18 -6.23
C CYS A 117 7.76 -9.02 -5.71
N GLY A 118 7.50 -8.03 -6.54
CA GLY A 118 6.55 -6.96 -6.26
C GLY A 118 5.11 -7.36 -6.60
N THR A 119 4.15 -6.49 -6.26
CA THR A 119 2.73 -6.71 -6.58
C THR A 119 2.51 -6.91 -8.09
N ALA A 120 3.10 -6.04 -8.93
CA ALA A 120 2.97 -6.12 -10.37
C ALA A 120 3.54 -7.44 -10.93
N ASP A 121 4.70 -7.87 -10.41
CA ASP A 121 5.36 -9.10 -10.85
C ASP A 121 4.51 -10.34 -10.50
N CYS A 122 3.91 -10.35 -9.31
CA CYS A 122 3.01 -11.42 -8.87
C CYS A 122 1.73 -11.48 -9.73
N LEU A 123 1.10 -10.33 -9.98
CA LEU A 123 -0.12 -10.26 -10.79
C LEU A 123 0.12 -10.67 -12.26
N GLU A 124 1.22 -10.26 -12.88
CA GLU A 124 1.62 -10.73 -14.21
C GLU A 124 1.80 -12.26 -14.23
N ALA A 125 2.49 -12.83 -13.21
CA ALA A 125 2.68 -14.27 -13.10
C ALA A 125 1.35 -15.03 -12.87
N LEU A 126 0.33 -14.37 -12.28
CA LEU A 126 -1.04 -14.86 -12.16
C LEU A 126 -1.87 -14.66 -13.44
N GLY A 127 -1.27 -14.11 -14.49
CA GLY A 127 -1.91 -13.92 -15.79
C GLY A 127 -2.75 -12.65 -15.94
N VAL A 128 -2.62 -11.69 -15.02
CA VAL A 128 -3.27 -10.38 -15.09
C VAL A 128 -2.48 -9.44 -16.01
N ASN A 129 -3.15 -8.75 -16.94
CA ASN A 129 -2.53 -7.66 -17.69
C ASN A 129 -2.50 -6.40 -16.81
N ILE A 130 -1.30 -5.99 -16.43
CA ILE A 130 -1.09 -4.82 -15.55
C ILE A 130 -1.02 -3.48 -16.31
N ASN A 131 -1.03 -3.52 -17.66
CA ASN A 131 -0.83 -2.34 -18.50
C ASN A 131 -2.13 -1.73 -19.00
N LEU A 132 -3.18 -1.75 -18.21
CA LEU A 132 -4.48 -1.20 -18.55
C LEU A 132 -4.48 0.33 -18.48
N SER A 133 -5.30 0.96 -19.33
CA SER A 133 -5.59 2.38 -19.25
C SER A 133 -6.45 2.72 -18.02
N PRO A 134 -6.51 3.99 -17.59
CA PRO A 134 -7.42 4.40 -16.52
C PRO A 134 -8.89 4.06 -16.81
N ALA A 135 -9.34 4.16 -18.05
CA ALA A 135 -10.71 3.83 -18.45
C ALA A 135 -11.00 2.33 -18.32
N GLU A 136 -10.10 1.47 -18.81
CA GLU A 136 -10.21 0.01 -18.66
C GLU A 136 -10.19 -0.41 -17.19
N SER A 137 -9.29 0.19 -16.40
CA SER A 137 -9.22 -0.08 -14.95
C SER A 137 -10.50 0.33 -14.21
N ALA A 138 -11.16 1.43 -14.63
CA ALA A 138 -12.43 1.87 -14.05
C ALA A 138 -13.58 0.90 -14.39
N ILE A 139 -13.61 0.36 -15.61
CA ILE A 139 -14.56 -0.68 -16.01
C ILE A 139 -14.37 -1.93 -15.14
N LEU A 140 -13.13 -2.42 -15.00
CA LEU A 140 -12.84 -3.59 -14.17
C LEU A 140 -13.23 -3.40 -12.71
N LEU A 141 -12.96 -2.22 -12.15
CA LEU A 141 -13.37 -1.90 -10.77
C LEU A 141 -14.89 -2.02 -10.61
N LYS A 142 -15.66 -1.53 -11.58
CA LYS A 142 -17.12 -1.56 -11.56
C LYS A 142 -17.68 -2.97 -11.77
N GLU A 143 -17.08 -3.77 -12.64
CA GLU A 143 -17.59 -5.10 -13.00
C GLU A 143 -17.12 -6.20 -12.06
N HIS A 144 -15.89 -6.06 -11.54
CA HIS A 144 -15.22 -7.09 -10.73
C HIS A 144 -14.89 -6.64 -9.30
N ASN A 145 -15.30 -5.45 -8.88
CA ASN A 145 -14.90 -4.87 -7.59
C ASN A 145 -13.37 -4.84 -7.38
N MET A 146 -12.59 -4.89 -8.46
CA MET A 146 -11.13 -4.90 -8.39
C MET A 146 -10.51 -4.23 -9.61
N CYS A 147 -9.51 -3.39 -9.38
CA CYS A 147 -8.57 -2.95 -10.40
C CYS A 147 -7.14 -2.92 -9.86
N PHE A 148 -6.17 -2.97 -10.77
CA PHE A 148 -4.76 -2.76 -10.46
C PHE A 148 -4.25 -1.51 -11.15
N LEU A 149 -3.72 -0.58 -10.35
CA LEU A 149 -3.20 0.69 -10.79
C LEU A 149 -1.67 0.62 -10.76
N PHE A 150 -1.07 0.34 -11.93
CA PHE A 150 0.38 0.15 -12.04
C PHE A 150 1.11 1.48 -11.88
N ALA A 151 1.91 1.64 -10.82
CA ALA A 151 2.52 2.91 -10.44
C ALA A 151 3.34 3.57 -11.56
N GLN A 152 4.05 2.80 -12.38
CA GLN A 152 4.85 3.36 -13.48
C GLN A 152 3.97 3.99 -14.57
N LYS A 153 2.74 3.50 -14.76
CA LYS A 153 1.79 4.04 -15.72
C LYS A 153 1.03 5.25 -15.16
N TYR A 154 0.67 5.18 -13.89
CA TYR A 154 -0.14 6.23 -13.26
C TYR A 154 0.65 7.42 -12.72
N HIS A 155 1.95 7.27 -12.49
CA HIS A 155 2.82 8.34 -11.98
C HIS A 155 3.99 8.63 -12.94
N PRO A 156 3.72 9.17 -14.15
CA PRO A 156 4.77 9.44 -15.14
C PRO A 156 5.81 10.45 -14.64
N ALA A 157 5.43 11.36 -13.75
CA ALA A 157 6.34 12.34 -13.13
C ALA A 157 7.46 11.70 -12.30
N MET A 158 7.30 10.45 -11.83
CA MET A 158 8.35 9.74 -11.10
C MET A 158 9.63 9.50 -11.90
N ARG A 159 9.58 9.61 -13.24
CA ARG A 159 10.78 9.56 -14.10
C ARG A 159 11.80 10.64 -13.74
N PHE A 160 11.36 11.80 -13.23
CA PHE A 160 12.23 12.92 -12.89
C PHE A 160 13.00 12.73 -11.58
N VAL A 161 12.63 11.76 -10.76
CA VAL A 161 13.28 11.51 -9.45
C VAL A 161 13.81 10.09 -9.30
N GLY A 162 13.41 9.17 -10.18
CA GLY A 162 13.73 7.75 -10.06
C GLY A 162 15.23 7.43 -10.13
N SER A 163 15.99 8.10 -11.01
CA SER A 163 17.46 7.97 -11.10
C SER A 163 18.14 8.42 -9.82
N VAL A 164 17.81 9.62 -9.36
CA VAL A 164 18.39 10.21 -8.15
C VAL A 164 18.16 9.32 -6.93
N ARG A 165 16.94 8.79 -6.76
CA ARG A 165 16.63 7.87 -5.65
C ARG A 165 17.49 6.60 -5.68
N ARG A 166 17.75 6.03 -6.88
CA ARG A 166 18.62 4.85 -7.00
C ARG A 166 20.07 5.17 -6.68
N GLU A 167 20.56 6.34 -7.13
CA GLU A 167 21.95 6.74 -6.92
C GLU A 167 22.26 7.06 -5.46
N ILE A 168 21.36 7.77 -4.75
CA ILE A 168 21.56 8.08 -3.33
C ILE A 168 21.38 6.86 -2.42
N GLY A 169 20.60 5.84 -2.84
CA GLY A 169 20.52 4.53 -2.19
C GLY A 169 19.98 4.49 -0.76
N ILE A 170 19.39 5.60 -0.27
CA ILE A 170 18.80 5.69 1.08
C ILE A 170 17.28 5.77 1.01
N ARG A 171 16.62 5.52 2.14
CA ARG A 171 15.19 5.79 2.28
C ARG A 171 14.97 7.30 2.31
N THR A 172 13.91 7.75 1.65
CA THR A 172 13.51 9.16 1.57
C THR A 172 12.00 9.26 1.72
N ILE A 173 11.45 10.47 1.75
CA ILE A 173 10.00 10.71 1.77
C ILE A 173 9.26 9.91 0.69
N PHE A 174 9.87 9.64 -0.48
CA PHE A 174 9.26 8.83 -1.54
C PHE A 174 9.00 7.37 -1.15
N ASN A 175 9.59 6.86 -0.06
CA ASN A 175 9.28 5.52 0.42
C ASN A 175 7.94 5.44 1.14
N VAL A 176 7.40 6.54 1.60
CA VAL A 176 6.06 6.62 2.22
C VAL A 176 5.01 7.23 1.28
N LEU A 177 5.42 7.97 0.24
CA LEU A 177 4.48 8.64 -0.67
C LEU A 177 3.71 7.67 -1.59
N GLY A 178 4.31 6.52 -1.97
CA GLY A 178 3.66 5.54 -2.85
C GLY A 178 2.28 5.12 -2.36
N PRO A 179 2.15 4.59 -1.13
CA PRO A 179 0.86 4.23 -0.55
C PRO A 179 -0.12 5.38 -0.33
N LEU A 180 0.39 6.61 -0.27
CA LEU A 180 -0.42 7.82 -0.04
C LEU A 180 -0.94 8.45 -1.34
N ALA A 181 -0.45 7.97 -2.50
CA ALA A 181 -0.70 8.57 -3.80
C ALA A 181 -1.55 7.67 -4.73
N ASN A 182 -2.45 6.86 -4.18
CA ASN A 182 -3.35 6.04 -4.98
C ASN A 182 -4.19 6.90 -5.93
N PRO A 183 -4.11 6.66 -7.26
CA PRO A 183 -4.83 7.45 -8.27
C PRO A 183 -6.36 7.39 -8.15
N ALA A 184 -6.90 6.34 -7.54
CA ALA A 184 -8.35 6.19 -7.32
C ALA A 184 -8.87 7.06 -6.16
N GLY A 185 -7.99 7.73 -5.41
CA GLY A 185 -8.41 8.51 -4.25
C GLY A 185 -9.09 7.66 -3.19
N ALA A 186 -8.52 6.50 -2.86
CA ALA A 186 -9.11 5.54 -1.94
C ALA A 186 -9.62 6.22 -0.65
N SER A 187 -10.89 5.98 -0.31
CA SER A 187 -11.54 6.53 0.89
C SER A 187 -11.36 5.63 2.11
N MET A 188 -10.87 4.41 1.89
CA MET A 188 -10.58 3.41 2.92
C MET A 188 -9.20 2.78 2.66
N GLN A 189 -8.42 2.51 3.73
CA GLN A 189 -7.07 1.99 3.52
C GLN A 189 -6.59 1.11 4.68
N LEU A 190 -6.05 -0.08 4.35
CA LEU A 190 -5.17 -0.84 5.23
C LEU A 190 -3.74 -0.60 4.76
N LEU A 191 -2.95 0.12 5.56
CA LEU A 191 -1.59 0.53 5.24
C LEU A 191 -0.58 -0.11 6.20
N GLY A 192 0.28 -0.97 5.67
CA GLY A 192 1.45 -1.45 6.40
C GLY A 192 2.64 -0.51 6.29
N VAL A 193 3.40 -0.35 7.36
CA VAL A 193 4.58 0.53 7.41
C VAL A 193 5.83 -0.22 7.87
N TYR A 194 7.00 0.15 7.31
CA TYR A 194 8.30 -0.49 7.63
C TYR A 194 8.89 -0.07 8.99
N SER A 195 8.26 0.85 9.70
CA SER A 195 8.73 1.37 10.98
C SER A 195 7.57 1.74 11.88
N GLU A 196 7.62 1.35 13.15
CA GLU A 196 6.59 1.65 14.15
C GLU A 196 6.37 3.16 14.32
N ALA A 197 7.45 3.94 14.22
CA ALA A 197 7.38 5.41 14.33
C ALA A 197 6.52 6.08 13.24
N LEU A 198 6.18 5.36 12.15
CA LEU A 198 5.33 5.86 11.08
C LEU A 198 3.84 5.55 11.29
N VAL A 199 3.49 4.70 12.22
CA VAL A 199 2.10 4.20 12.39
C VAL A 199 1.14 5.36 12.64
N GLU A 200 1.33 6.14 13.68
CA GLU A 200 0.44 7.28 14.00
C GLU A 200 0.61 8.45 13.02
N PRO A 201 1.83 8.88 12.63
CA PRO A 201 1.98 9.97 11.66
C PRO A 201 1.29 9.69 10.33
N LEU A 202 1.41 8.48 9.74
CA LEU A 202 0.77 8.17 8.48
C LEU A 202 -0.75 7.99 8.59
N ALA A 203 -1.27 7.58 9.76
CA ALA A 203 -2.70 7.61 10.01
C ALA A 203 -3.27 9.03 9.93
N ARG A 204 -2.56 10.01 10.51
CA ARG A 204 -2.92 11.43 10.42
C ARG A 204 -2.79 11.98 9.01
N VAL A 205 -1.73 11.61 8.29
CA VAL A 205 -1.57 11.98 6.87
C VAL A 205 -2.72 11.45 6.02
N LEU A 206 -3.10 10.18 6.18
CA LEU A 206 -4.23 9.60 5.46
C LEU A 206 -5.52 10.38 5.71
N TYR A 207 -5.80 10.73 6.96
CA TYR A 207 -6.95 11.55 7.30
C TYR A 207 -6.90 12.94 6.63
N ASN A 208 -5.74 13.62 6.67
CA ASN A 208 -5.54 14.91 6.00
C ASN A 208 -5.69 14.83 4.48
N LEU A 209 -5.47 13.65 3.90
CA LEU A 209 -5.67 13.37 2.47
C LEU A 209 -7.10 12.94 2.12
N GLY A 210 -8.03 12.94 3.10
CA GLY A 210 -9.44 12.65 2.90
C GLY A 210 -9.85 11.19 3.05
N VAL A 211 -8.96 10.32 3.55
CA VAL A 211 -9.32 8.94 3.87
C VAL A 211 -10.23 8.91 5.08
N LYS A 212 -11.41 8.31 4.93
CA LYS A 212 -12.46 8.28 5.97
C LYS A 212 -12.18 7.22 7.02
N ARG A 213 -11.67 6.06 6.59
CA ARG A 213 -11.39 4.89 7.44
C ARG A 213 -10.05 4.29 7.06
N ALA A 214 -9.19 4.10 8.05
CA ALA A 214 -7.90 3.46 7.83
C ALA A 214 -7.44 2.66 9.04
N MET A 215 -6.66 1.63 8.77
CA MET A 215 -5.77 1.00 9.75
C MET A 215 -4.33 1.13 9.24
N VAL A 216 -3.48 1.79 10.00
CA VAL A 216 -2.04 1.81 9.74
C VAL A 216 -1.39 0.83 10.69
N VAL A 217 -0.64 -0.12 10.16
CA VAL A 217 -0.17 -1.29 10.90
C VAL A 217 1.34 -1.48 10.76
N TYR A 218 1.95 -2.00 11.81
CA TYR A 218 3.37 -2.39 11.84
C TYR A 218 3.51 -3.68 12.63
N GLY A 219 3.95 -4.75 11.98
CA GLY A 219 4.35 -5.98 12.65
C GLY A 219 5.63 -5.73 13.46
N GLN A 220 5.59 -6.02 14.78
CA GLN A 220 6.72 -5.75 15.68
C GLN A 220 7.96 -6.61 15.37
N ASP A 221 7.87 -7.52 14.43
CA ASP A 221 8.99 -8.24 13.80
C ASP A 221 9.57 -7.53 12.58
N GLY A 222 9.10 -6.32 12.29
CA GLY A 222 9.57 -5.45 11.20
C GLY A 222 8.81 -5.59 9.90
N MET A 223 7.67 -6.31 9.88
CA MET A 223 6.82 -6.46 8.68
C MET A 223 5.91 -5.25 8.48
N ASP A 224 5.74 -4.84 7.23
CA ASP A 224 4.74 -3.85 6.81
C ASP A 224 3.37 -4.49 6.50
N GLU A 225 2.95 -5.42 7.35
CA GLU A 225 1.68 -6.16 7.32
C GLU A 225 1.21 -6.45 8.76
N ILE A 226 -0.01 -6.90 8.94
CA ILE A 226 -0.40 -7.54 10.21
C ILE A 226 0.36 -8.85 10.31
N SER A 227 1.24 -8.94 11.30
CA SER A 227 2.13 -10.09 11.47
C SER A 227 1.41 -11.29 12.08
N LEU A 228 1.79 -12.48 11.61
CA LEU A 228 1.41 -13.74 12.24
C LEU A 228 2.56 -14.32 13.11
N SER A 229 3.74 -13.69 13.10
CA SER A 229 4.91 -14.10 13.90
C SER A 229 5.18 -13.22 15.11
N ALA A 230 4.54 -12.03 15.18
CA ALA A 230 4.71 -11.07 16.27
C ALA A 230 3.39 -10.32 16.57
N PRO A 231 3.32 -9.55 17.66
CA PRO A 231 2.28 -8.54 17.83
C PRO A 231 2.34 -7.50 16.71
N THR A 232 1.24 -6.81 16.46
CA THR A 232 1.15 -5.72 15.48
C THR A 232 0.66 -4.46 16.16
N THR A 233 1.42 -3.38 16.01
CA THR A 233 1.03 -2.03 16.43
C THR A 233 0.08 -1.45 15.38
N VAL A 234 -1.03 -0.88 15.83
CA VAL A 234 -2.11 -0.34 14.99
C VAL A 234 -2.43 1.09 15.38
N CYS A 235 -2.61 1.97 14.41
CA CYS A 235 -3.36 3.21 14.58
C CYS A 235 -4.55 3.20 13.62
N GLU A 236 -5.74 3.17 14.18
CA GLU A 236 -7.00 3.17 13.46
C GLU A 236 -7.54 4.60 13.33
N VAL A 237 -8.09 4.92 12.14
CA VAL A 237 -8.80 6.16 11.87
C VAL A 237 -10.23 5.84 11.46
N ARG A 238 -11.21 6.41 12.16
CA ARG A 238 -12.61 6.35 11.77
C ARG A 238 -13.26 7.73 11.94
N ASN A 239 -13.64 8.35 10.84
CA ASN A 239 -14.32 9.64 10.83
C ASN A 239 -13.63 10.70 11.72
N GLY A 240 -12.31 10.80 11.64
CA GLY A 240 -11.50 11.74 12.41
C GLY A 240 -11.16 11.32 13.84
N ASN A 241 -11.64 10.18 14.30
CA ASN A 241 -11.22 9.60 15.57
C ASN A 241 -10.01 8.69 15.38
N PHE A 242 -9.00 8.85 16.23
CA PHE A 242 -7.76 8.07 16.19
C PHE A 242 -7.68 7.17 17.42
N LYS A 243 -7.36 5.90 17.20
CA LYS A 243 -7.19 4.92 18.27
C LYS A 243 -5.95 4.07 18.00
N SER A 244 -4.98 4.11 18.93
CA SER A 244 -3.79 3.26 18.87
C SER A 244 -3.93 2.08 19.82
N TYR A 245 -3.56 0.89 19.39
CA TYR A 245 -3.61 -0.36 20.13
C TYR A 245 -2.67 -1.41 19.54
N VAL A 246 -2.53 -2.52 20.22
CA VAL A 246 -1.76 -3.67 19.74
C VAL A 246 -2.69 -4.86 19.59
N ILE A 247 -2.52 -5.59 18.51
CA ILE A 247 -3.21 -6.87 18.26
C ILE A 247 -2.19 -8.01 18.17
N THR A 248 -2.64 -9.22 18.47
CA THR A 248 -1.82 -10.43 18.37
C THR A 248 -2.54 -11.52 17.59
N PRO A 249 -1.82 -12.45 16.95
CA PRO A 249 -2.45 -13.57 16.22
C PRO A 249 -3.42 -14.39 17.07
N GLU A 250 -3.07 -14.58 18.34
CA GLU A 250 -3.82 -15.40 19.30
C GLU A 250 -5.21 -14.83 19.61
N GLN A 251 -5.37 -13.51 19.57
CA GLN A 251 -6.69 -12.85 19.76
C GLN A 251 -7.70 -13.30 18.69
N PHE A 252 -7.23 -13.67 17.52
CA PHE A 252 -8.05 -14.12 16.39
C PHE A 252 -8.05 -15.65 16.22
N GLY A 253 -7.54 -16.38 17.21
CA GLY A 253 -7.48 -17.84 17.18
C GLY A 253 -6.40 -18.42 16.28
N PHE A 254 -5.46 -17.61 15.76
CA PHE A 254 -4.33 -18.09 15.00
C PHE A 254 -3.17 -18.51 15.90
N LYS A 255 -2.45 -19.54 15.50
CA LYS A 255 -1.17 -19.90 16.13
C LYS A 255 -0.06 -19.01 15.56
N ARG A 256 0.79 -18.50 16.46
CA ARG A 256 1.97 -17.77 16.04
C ARG A 256 2.89 -18.69 15.23
N CYS A 257 3.34 -18.20 14.08
CA CYS A 257 4.29 -18.89 13.22
C CYS A 257 5.71 -18.29 13.37
N LYS A 258 6.67 -18.87 12.67
CA LYS A 258 7.98 -18.23 12.50
C LYS A 258 7.94 -17.31 11.28
N LYS A 259 8.77 -16.26 11.28
CA LYS A 259 8.85 -15.32 10.15
C LYS A 259 9.24 -16.04 8.86
N GLU A 260 10.11 -17.04 8.96
CA GLU A 260 10.56 -17.89 7.85
C GLU A 260 9.41 -18.65 7.17
N ASP A 261 8.35 -18.97 7.89
CA ASP A 261 7.18 -19.66 7.33
C ASP A 261 6.40 -18.79 6.33
N LEU A 262 6.61 -17.46 6.36
CA LEU A 262 5.94 -16.49 5.51
C LEU A 262 6.76 -16.09 4.28
N ILE A 263 8.02 -16.55 4.16
CA ILE A 263 8.92 -16.20 3.08
C ILE A 263 8.32 -16.58 1.72
N GLY A 264 8.37 -15.63 0.80
CA GLY A 264 8.02 -15.80 -0.60
C GLY A 264 9.25 -16.17 -1.47
N GLY A 265 9.06 -16.09 -2.76
CA GLY A 265 10.08 -16.42 -3.74
C GLY A 265 10.10 -15.47 -4.93
N ASN A 266 10.48 -15.99 -6.09
CA ASN A 266 10.38 -15.29 -7.36
C ASN A 266 8.89 -15.13 -7.79
N PRO A 267 8.59 -14.40 -8.88
CA PRO A 267 7.20 -14.18 -9.30
C PRO A 267 6.39 -15.46 -9.52
N GLN A 268 6.98 -16.49 -10.10
CA GLN A 268 6.32 -17.76 -10.39
C GLN A 268 6.03 -18.53 -9.09
N GLU A 269 6.96 -18.53 -8.15
CA GLU A 269 6.77 -19.14 -6.83
C GLU A 269 5.68 -18.42 -6.03
N ASN A 270 5.68 -17.08 -6.06
CA ASN A 270 4.65 -16.29 -5.37
C ASN A 270 3.27 -16.44 -6.02
N ALA A 271 3.19 -16.53 -7.35
CA ALA A 271 1.96 -16.86 -8.04
C ALA A 271 1.44 -18.25 -7.64
N LYS A 272 2.33 -19.23 -7.50
CA LYS A 272 1.93 -20.57 -7.02
C LYS A 272 1.40 -20.51 -5.59
N PHE A 273 2.08 -19.82 -4.66
CA PHE A 273 1.57 -19.64 -3.31
C PHE A 273 0.20 -18.95 -3.30
N ALA A 274 0.00 -17.93 -4.13
CA ALA A 274 -1.29 -17.26 -4.25
C ALA A 274 -2.38 -18.22 -4.73
N LEU A 275 -2.13 -19.01 -5.78
CA LEU A 275 -3.08 -20.01 -6.29
C LEU A 275 -3.38 -21.08 -5.25
N ASP A 276 -2.37 -21.61 -4.57
CA ASP A 276 -2.55 -22.62 -3.51
C ASP A 276 -3.46 -22.06 -2.39
N ILE A 277 -3.20 -20.83 -1.93
CA ILE A 277 -4.01 -20.16 -0.90
C ILE A 277 -5.44 -19.95 -1.37
N LEU A 278 -5.63 -19.37 -2.56
CA LEU A 278 -6.95 -19.11 -3.12
C LEU A 278 -7.77 -20.38 -3.39
N ASN A 279 -7.10 -21.52 -3.56
CA ASN A 279 -7.73 -22.84 -3.67
C ASN A 279 -7.85 -23.58 -2.32
N GLY A 280 -7.68 -22.89 -1.20
CA GLY A 280 -7.98 -23.42 0.13
C GLY A 280 -6.85 -24.16 0.82
N ALA A 281 -5.57 -24.00 0.39
CA ALA A 281 -4.44 -24.51 1.12
C ALA A 281 -4.43 -23.96 2.55
N LYS A 282 -4.05 -24.80 3.53
CA LYS A 282 -3.97 -24.42 4.96
C LYS A 282 -2.52 -24.18 5.35
N GLY A 283 -2.33 -23.35 6.36
CA GLY A 283 -1.02 -23.11 6.96
C GLY A 283 -0.72 -21.62 7.18
N PRO A 284 0.48 -21.30 7.68
CA PRO A 284 0.84 -19.96 8.12
C PRO A 284 0.68 -18.88 7.04
N LYS A 285 0.98 -19.19 5.78
CA LYS A 285 0.79 -18.25 4.66
C LYS A 285 -0.67 -17.87 4.47
N THR A 286 -1.57 -18.87 4.51
CA THR A 286 -3.01 -18.64 4.41
C THR A 286 -3.53 -17.86 5.61
N ASP A 287 -3.08 -18.21 6.81
CA ASP A 287 -3.50 -17.53 8.04
C ASP A 287 -3.05 -16.06 8.04
N ALA A 288 -1.82 -15.76 7.56
CA ALA A 288 -1.34 -14.39 7.39
C ALA A 288 -2.19 -13.60 6.39
N VAL A 289 -2.57 -14.20 5.27
CA VAL A 289 -3.46 -13.57 4.30
C VAL A 289 -4.84 -13.33 4.90
N LEU A 290 -5.38 -14.30 5.65
CA LEU A 290 -6.71 -14.20 6.28
C LEU A 290 -6.81 -13.08 7.30
N VAL A 291 -5.80 -12.90 8.17
CA VAL A 291 -5.82 -11.81 9.17
C VAL A 291 -5.75 -10.44 8.49
N ASN A 292 -4.94 -10.29 7.44
CA ASN A 292 -4.85 -9.04 6.69
C ASN A 292 -6.12 -8.77 5.85
N ALA A 293 -6.69 -9.78 5.20
CA ALA A 293 -7.97 -9.66 4.51
C ALA A 293 -9.11 -9.32 5.47
N GLY A 294 -9.15 -9.96 6.64
CA GLY A 294 -10.15 -9.69 7.68
C GLY A 294 -10.09 -8.26 8.20
N ALA A 295 -8.89 -7.76 8.50
CA ALA A 295 -8.69 -6.38 8.91
C ALA A 295 -9.06 -5.37 7.80
N ALA A 296 -8.80 -5.71 6.54
CA ALA A 296 -9.21 -4.90 5.40
C ALA A 296 -10.74 -4.87 5.23
N ILE A 297 -11.43 -6.01 5.40
CA ILE A 297 -12.90 -6.08 5.40
C ILE A 297 -13.48 -5.26 6.56
N TYR A 298 -12.91 -5.38 7.77
CA TYR A 298 -13.27 -4.57 8.92
C TYR A 298 -13.09 -3.06 8.64
N THR A 299 -11.99 -2.67 7.99
CA THR A 299 -11.76 -1.28 7.60
C THR A 299 -12.83 -0.78 6.62
N ALA A 300 -13.28 -1.63 5.72
CA ALA A 300 -14.25 -1.28 4.68
C ALA A 300 -15.70 -1.29 5.16
N ARG A 301 -16.04 -2.08 6.17
CA ARG A 301 -17.42 -2.22 6.66
C ARG A 301 -17.62 -1.52 8.01
N GLU A 302 -18.82 -1.05 8.23
CA GLU A 302 -19.28 -0.55 9.53
C GLU A 302 -19.89 -1.72 10.33
N ASP A 303 -19.94 -1.57 11.65
CA ASP A 303 -20.67 -2.47 12.57
C ASP A 303 -20.24 -3.95 12.54
N ILE A 304 -18.99 -4.23 12.21
CA ILE A 304 -18.38 -5.56 12.33
C ILE A 304 -17.09 -5.49 13.16
N THR A 305 -16.60 -6.63 13.62
CA THR A 305 -15.29 -6.78 14.27
C THR A 305 -14.23 -7.28 13.28
N ILE A 306 -12.94 -7.25 13.68
CA ILE A 306 -11.88 -7.88 12.86
C ILE A 306 -12.12 -9.39 12.74
N GLU A 307 -12.60 -10.04 13.81
CA GLU A 307 -12.97 -11.46 13.82
C GLU A 307 -14.07 -11.77 12.78
N ASP A 308 -15.08 -10.91 12.68
CA ASP A 308 -16.12 -11.03 11.65
C ASP A 308 -15.54 -10.89 10.24
N GLY A 309 -14.63 -9.93 10.07
CA GLY A 309 -13.91 -9.75 8.81
C GLY A 309 -13.09 -10.98 8.43
N ILE A 310 -12.38 -11.60 9.39
CA ILE A 310 -11.62 -12.83 9.18
C ILE A 310 -12.55 -14.00 8.81
N LYS A 311 -13.71 -14.10 9.46
CA LYS A 311 -14.72 -15.12 9.13
C LYS A 311 -15.22 -14.95 7.70
N ILE A 312 -15.56 -13.73 7.28
CA ILE A 312 -16.00 -13.44 5.91
C ILE A 312 -14.89 -13.78 4.90
N ALA A 313 -13.63 -13.43 5.17
CA ALA A 313 -12.50 -13.76 4.31
C ALA A 313 -12.32 -15.29 4.18
N ARG A 314 -12.46 -16.02 5.29
CA ARG A 314 -12.38 -17.49 5.32
C ARG A 314 -13.50 -18.13 4.50
N GLU A 315 -14.72 -17.67 4.66
CA GLU A 315 -15.88 -18.16 3.89
C GLU A 315 -15.68 -17.90 2.39
N ALA A 316 -15.12 -16.76 1.99
CA ALA A 316 -14.80 -16.47 0.59
C ALA A 316 -13.73 -17.42 0.00
N LEU A 317 -12.75 -17.84 0.80
CA LEU A 317 -11.77 -18.86 0.40
C LEU A 317 -12.42 -20.25 0.30
N GLU A 318 -13.11 -20.69 1.34
CA GLU A 318 -13.68 -22.06 1.44
C GLU A 318 -14.79 -22.32 0.42
N SER A 319 -15.52 -21.27 0.03
CA SER A 319 -16.55 -21.37 -1.03
C SER A 319 -16.00 -21.33 -2.46
N GLY A 320 -14.70 -21.02 -2.63
CA GLY A 320 -14.07 -20.86 -3.95
C GLY A 320 -14.35 -19.49 -4.61
N LEU A 321 -15.04 -18.57 -3.95
CA LEU A 321 -15.31 -17.22 -4.48
C LEU A 321 -14.03 -16.46 -4.79
N ALA A 322 -13.01 -16.55 -3.92
CA ALA A 322 -11.74 -15.86 -4.11
C ALA A 322 -10.95 -16.40 -5.31
N ALA A 323 -10.95 -17.72 -5.54
CA ALA A 323 -10.33 -18.33 -6.71
C ALA A 323 -11.05 -17.89 -8.01
N LYS A 324 -12.38 -17.90 -7.99
CA LYS A 324 -13.21 -17.42 -9.11
C LYS A 324 -12.94 -15.93 -9.40
N GLN A 325 -12.82 -15.10 -8.35
CA GLN A 325 -12.51 -13.67 -8.48
C GLN A 325 -11.22 -13.44 -9.26
N LEU A 326 -10.14 -14.16 -8.91
CA LEU A 326 -8.88 -14.06 -9.64
C LEU A 326 -9.03 -14.48 -11.12
N ASP A 327 -9.72 -15.59 -11.37
CA ASP A 327 -9.90 -16.13 -12.73
C ASP A 327 -10.69 -15.15 -13.62
N ASP A 328 -11.81 -14.64 -13.11
CA ASP A 328 -12.65 -13.67 -13.82
C ASP A 328 -11.88 -12.35 -14.06
N PHE A 329 -11.20 -11.82 -13.04
CA PHE A 329 -10.40 -10.62 -13.13
C PHE A 329 -9.27 -10.77 -14.17
N ALA A 330 -8.49 -11.86 -14.09
CA ALA A 330 -7.37 -12.09 -15.02
C ALA A 330 -7.85 -12.24 -16.47
N LYS A 331 -9.00 -12.88 -16.71
CA LYS A 331 -9.60 -13.00 -18.05
C LYS A 331 -10.05 -11.65 -18.60
N SER A 332 -10.72 -10.84 -17.78
CA SER A 332 -11.24 -9.54 -18.18
C SER A 332 -10.15 -8.50 -18.45
N THR A 333 -8.97 -8.66 -17.85
CA THR A 333 -7.81 -7.80 -18.18
C THR A 333 -7.22 -8.05 -19.58
N LYS A 334 -7.64 -9.10 -20.29
CA LYS A 334 -7.11 -9.49 -21.62
C LYS A 334 -8.08 -9.18 -22.76
N GLN A 335 -9.26 -8.69 -22.44
CA GLN A 335 -10.28 -8.30 -23.41
C GLN A 335 -10.13 -6.82 -23.77
#